data_00693abb73554bc08e79647f045397a6
#
_entry.id   00693abb73554bc08e79647f045397a6
#
_cell.length_a   1.000
_cell.length_b   1.000
_cell.length_c   1.000
_cell.angle_alpha   90.00
_cell.angle_beta   90.00
_cell.angle_gamma   90.00
#
_symmetry.space_group_name_H-M   'P 1'
#
loop_
_entity.id
_entity.type
_entity.pdbx_description
1 polymer ?
#
loop_
_entity_poly.entity_id
_entity_poly.type
_entity_poly.pdbx_seq_one_letter_code
_entity_poly.pdbx_strand_id
1 'polypeptide(L)'
;MARRQNLPRCIAALVLTLLLAAPAAAVDLSGSWSGTWSSSTTGHAGPLRATFTPCGDGRYAVDFAGRFFKILPFRYSVTLHVVEDRGDCVVLSGSSWLGRMFGTFTYRAEASSCSFEARYSSKKDTGVFRLGRTGN
;
A
#
# COMPACT_ATOMS: atom_id res chain seq x y z
N MET A 1 -53.60 -58.72 -6.77
CA MET A 1 -53.39 -57.43 -7.42
C MET A 1 -52.52 -56.53 -6.54
N ALA A 2 -51.26 -56.39 -6.89
CA ALA A 2 -50.36 -55.58 -6.13
C ALA A 2 -50.47 -54.13 -6.64
N ARG A 3 -50.91 -53.20 -5.80
CA ARG A 3 -50.91 -51.80 -6.07
C ARG A 3 -49.46 -51.34 -5.89
N ARG A 4 -48.76 -50.97 -6.97
CA ARG A 4 -47.50 -50.28 -6.88
C ARG A 4 -47.82 -48.86 -6.41
N GLN A 5 -47.40 -48.53 -5.21
CA GLN A 5 -47.37 -47.17 -4.74
C GLN A 5 -46.15 -46.50 -5.37
N ASN A 6 -46.44 -45.60 -6.27
CA ASN A 6 -45.44 -44.66 -6.75
C ASN A 6 -45.13 -43.69 -5.63
N LEU A 7 -44.02 -43.90 -4.93
CA LEU A 7 -43.46 -42.86 -4.07
C LEU A 7 -42.93 -41.71 -4.94
N PRO A 8 -43.39 -40.47 -4.70
CA PRO A 8 -42.77 -39.33 -5.35
C PRO A 8 -41.33 -39.27 -4.85
N ARG A 9 -40.39 -39.43 -5.77
CA ARG A 9 -38.98 -39.08 -5.52
C ARG A 9 -38.94 -37.58 -5.32
N CYS A 10 -38.95 -37.14 -4.09
CA CYS A 10 -38.53 -35.79 -3.77
C CYS A 10 -37.05 -35.66 -4.15
N ILE A 11 -36.79 -35.17 -5.34
CA ILE A 11 -35.46 -34.70 -5.69
C ILE A 11 -35.30 -33.42 -4.89
N ALA A 12 -34.68 -33.53 -3.73
CA ALA A 12 -34.14 -32.37 -3.03
C ALA A 12 -33.02 -31.82 -3.93
N ALA A 13 -33.36 -30.85 -4.75
CA ALA A 13 -32.37 -30.04 -5.43
C ALA A 13 -31.62 -29.31 -4.34
N LEU A 14 -30.49 -29.84 -3.96
CA LEU A 14 -29.51 -29.15 -3.13
C LEU A 14 -28.98 -27.99 -3.98
N VAL A 15 -29.65 -26.84 -3.87
CA VAL A 15 -29.10 -25.59 -4.44
C VAL A 15 -27.90 -25.25 -3.59
N LEU A 16 -26.73 -25.73 -4.02
CA LEU A 16 -25.46 -25.30 -3.49
C LEU A 16 -25.29 -23.85 -3.94
N THR A 17 -25.80 -22.94 -3.13
CA THR A 17 -25.49 -21.53 -3.27
C THR A 17 -23.98 -21.39 -2.98
N LEU A 18 -23.19 -21.42 -4.05
CA LEU A 18 -21.80 -21.00 -3.98
C LEU A 18 -21.86 -19.51 -3.65
N LEU A 19 -21.72 -19.19 -2.38
CA LEU A 19 -21.39 -17.83 -1.95
C LEU A 19 -19.97 -17.56 -2.47
N LEU A 20 -19.91 -17.05 -3.68
CA LEU A 20 -18.73 -16.36 -4.15
C LEU A 20 -18.57 -15.14 -3.26
N ALA A 21 -17.83 -15.32 -2.15
CA ALA A 21 -17.32 -14.19 -1.42
C ALA A 21 -16.48 -13.41 -2.43
N ALA A 22 -17.00 -12.26 -2.88
CA ALA A 22 -16.18 -11.31 -3.61
C ALA A 22 -14.94 -11.06 -2.76
N PRO A 23 -13.69 -11.24 -3.27
CA PRO A 23 -12.52 -10.89 -2.50
C PRO A 23 -12.71 -9.45 -2.06
N ALA A 24 -12.60 -9.19 -0.74
CA ALA A 24 -12.57 -7.83 -0.25
C ALA A 24 -11.57 -7.07 -1.12
N ALA A 25 -12.00 -5.98 -1.75
CA ALA A 25 -11.13 -5.20 -2.62
C ALA A 25 -9.87 -4.86 -1.84
N ALA A 26 -8.72 -5.40 -2.26
CA ALA A 26 -7.45 -5.07 -1.68
C ALA A 26 -7.26 -3.55 -1.77
N VAL A 27 -6.63 -2.95 -0.75
CA VAL A 27 -6.29 -1.53 -0.79
C VAL A 27 -5.46 -1.26 -2.04
N ASP A 28 -5.94 -0.36 -2.89
CA ASP A 28 -5.23 0.07 -4.08
C ASP A 28 -4.55 1.41 -3.80
N LEU A 29 -3.22 1.39 -3.82
CA LEU A 29 -2.41 2.58 -3.58
C LEU A 29 -2.03 3.32 -4.86
N SER A 30 -2.41 2.80 -6.04
CA SER A 30 -2.08 3.40 -7.33
C SER A 30 -2.49 4.86 -7.41
N GLY A 31 -1.66 5.68 -8.04
CA GLY A 31 -1.96 7.07 -8.29
C GLY A 31 -1.11 8.05 -7.53
N SER A 32 -1.61 9.25 -7.38
CA SER A 32 -0.87 10.39 -6.85
C SER A 32 -1.22 10.69 -5.40
N TRP A 33 -0.18 11.04 -4.65
CA TRP A 33 -0.25 11.33 -3.23
C TRP A 33 0.54 12.58 -2.92
N SER A 34 0.13 13.34 -1.93
CA SER A 34 0.86 14.52 -1.47
C SER A 34 0.77 14.69 0.04
N GLY A 35 1.76 15.33 0.59
CA GLY A 35 1.84 15.62 2.02
C GLY A 35 3.18 16.17 2.38
N THR A 36 3.78 15.63 3.44
CA THR A 36 5.00 16.14 4.02
C THR A 36 5.99 15.02 4.38
N TRP A 37 7.25 15.38 4.39
CA TRP A 37 8.29 14.61 5.07
C TRP A 37 8.81 15.41 6.25
N SER A 38 9.28 14.71 7.27
CA SER A 38 9.95 15.33 8.42
C SER A 38 11.08 14.46 8.92
N SER A 39 12.21 15.09 9.23
CA SER A 39 13.37 14.43 9.80
C SER A 39 13.35 14.56 11.32
N SER A 40 13.45 13.44 12.01
CA SER A 40 13.60 13.42 13.46
C SER A 40 15.03 13.81 13.89
N THR A 41 15.99 13.57 13.01
CA THR A 41 17.41 13.82 13.29
C THR A 41 17.75 15.31 13.20
N THR A 42 17.26 15.99 12.18
CA THR A 42 17.60 17.39 11.89
C THR A 42 16.49 18.38 12.25
N GLY A 43 15.26 17.90 12.43
CA GLY A 43 14.10 18.76 12.62
C GLY A 43 13.60 19.43 11.36
N HIS A 44 14.22 19.19 10.21
CA HIS A 44 13.75 19.71 8.94
C HIS A 44 12.50 19.00 8.46
N ALA A 45 11.68 19.73 7.74
CA ALA A 45 10.45 19.22 7.12
C ALA A 45 10.21 19.93 5.79
N GLY A 46 9.42 19.33 4.92
CA GLY A 46 9.10 19.91 3.65
C GLY A 46 7.95 19.19 2.94
N PRO A 47 7.54 19.71 1.79
CA PRO A 47 6.54 19.06 0.96
C PRO A 47 7.09 17.79 0.34
N LEU A 48 6.19 16.80 0.19
CA LEU A 48 6.48 15.52 -0.45
C LEU A 48 5.33 15.13 -1.36
N ARG A 49 5.65 14.66 -2.54
CA ARG A 49 4.70 14.03 -3.47
C ARG A 49 5.17 12.62 -3.76
N ALA A 50 4.23 11.75 -4.04
CA ALA A 50 4.53 10.39 -4.46
C ALA A 50 3.59 9.95 -5.56
N THR A 51 4.10 9.13 -6.47
CA THR A 51 3.31 8.43 -7.47
C THR A 51 3.52 6.94 -7.27
N PHE A 52 2.45 6.20 -7.04
CA PHE A 52 2.46 4.76 -6.83
C PHE A 52 2.05 4.06 -8.12
N THR A 53 2.91 3.21 -8.63
CA THR A 53 2.65 2.40 -9.82
C THR A 53 2.74 0.93 -9.46
N PRO A 54 1.65 0.14 -9.62
CA PRO A 54 1.73 -1.30 -9.38
C PRO A 54 2.74 -1.94 -10.32
N CYS A 55 3.59 -2.82 -9.80
CA CYS A 55 4.63 -3.49 -10.58
C CYS A 55 4.70 -5.01 -10.32
N GLY A 56 3.60 -5.60 -9.90
CA GLY A 56 3.45 -7.02 -9.63
C GLY A 56 2.66 -7.27 -8.36
N ASP A 57 2.50 -8.51 -7.97
CA ASP A 57 1.72 -8.90 -6.81
C ASP A 57 2.26 -8.28 -5.52
N GLY A 58 1.46 -7.41 -4.91
CA GLY A 58 1.80 -6.77 -3.65
C GLY A 58 2.99 -5.81 -3.71
N ARG A 59 3.36 -5.31 -4.89
CA ARG A 59 4.49 -4.40 -5.06
C ARG A 59 4.09 -3.12 -5.76
N TYR A 60 4.69 -2.04 -5.32
CA TYR A 60 4.53 -0.72 -5.93
C TYR A 60 5.90 -0.09 -6.17
N ALA A 61 6.11 0.38 -7.40
CA ALA A 61 7.17 1.33 -7.68
C ALA A 61 6.69 2.71 -7.25
N VAL A 62 7.40 3.34 -6.34
CA VAL A 62 7.01 4.64 -5.80
C VAL A 62 8.04 5.67 -6.16
N ASP A 63 7.61 6.69 -6.87
CA ASP A 63 8.43 7.84 -7.20
C ASP A 63 8.12 8.95 -6.21
N PHE A 64 9.13 9.30 -5.40
CA PHE A 64 9.04 10.40 -4.45
C PHE A 64 9.69 11.65 -5.03
N ALA A 65 9.04 12.79 -4.84
CA ALA A 65 9.56 14.10 -5.17
C ALA A 65 9.25 15.09 -4.05
N GLY A 66 10.24 15.85 -3.65
CA GLY A 66 10.09 16.80 -2.57
C GLY A 66 11.11 17.93 -2.65
N ARG A 67 11.19 18.69 -1.58
CA ARG A 67 12.16 19.80 -1.46
C ARG A 67 12.79 19.82 -0.08
N PHE A 68 14.11 20.02 -0.09
CA PHE A 68 14.87 20.41 1.10
C PHE A 68 14.93 21.93 1.21
N PHE A 69 14.80 22.47 2.40
CA PHE A 69 14.93 23.92 2.67
C PHE A 69 14.03 24.81 1.78
N LYS A 70 12.89 24.27 1.32
CA LYS A 70 11.93 24.91 0.42
C LYS A 70 12.46 25.22 -1.00
N ILE A 71 13.75 25.05 -1.26
CA ILE A 71 14.38 25.47 -2.53
C ILE A 71 15.12 24.35 -3.27
N LEU A 72 15.61 23.32 -2.58
CA LEU A 72 16.40 22.27 -3.20
C LEU A 72 15.52 21.05 -3.52
N PRO A 73 15.16 20.82 -4.80
CA PRO A 73 14.33 19.68 -5.15
C PRO A 73 15.11 18.38 -5.04
N PHE A 74 14.42 17.32 -4.64
CA PHE A 74 14.93 15.95 -4.72
C PHE A 74 13.89 15.03 -5.35
N ARG A 75 14.38 13.97 -5.97
CA ARG A 75 13.54 12.92 -6.57
C ARG A 75 14.26 11.59 -6.46
N TYR A 76 13.54 10.55 -6.09
CA TYR A 76 14.06 9.19 -6.08
C TYR A 76 12.92 8.17 -6.13
N SER A 77 13.25 6.93 -6.47
CA SER A 77 12.30 5.83 -6.57
C SER A 77 12.64 4.72 -5.58
N VAL A 78 11.62 4.08 -5.06
CA VAL A 78 11.75 2.92 -4.20
C VAL A 78 10.64 1.92 -4.53
N THR A 79 10.95 0.63 -4.45
CA THR A 79 9.94 -0.41 -4.52
C THR A 79 9.48 -0.78 -3.12
N LEU A 80 8.19 -0.60 -2.86
CA LEU A 80 7.56 -1.00 -1.62
C LEU A 80 6.80 -2.30 -1.82
N HIS A 81 6.98 -3.23 -0.89
CA HIS A 81 6.31 -4.53 -0.88
C HIS A 81 5.25 -4.56 0.22
N VAL A 82 4.05 -5.03 -0.11
CA VAL A 82 3.04 -5.32 0.90
C VAL A 82 3.50 -6.56 1.67
N VAL A 83 3.76 -6.39 2.95
CA VAL A 83 4.21 -7.47 3.85
C VAL A 83 3.11 -7.96 4.76
N GLU A 84 2.04 -7.20 4.91
CA GLU A 84 0.86 -7.56 5.68
C GLU A 84 -0.37 -6.87 5.09
N ASP A 85 -1.43 -7.63 4.89
CA ASP A 85 -2.73 -7.12 4.45
C ASP A 85 -3.73 -7.31 5.58
N ARG A 86 -4.25 -6.20 6.11
CA ARG A 86 -5.22 -6.17 7.21
C ARG A 86 -6.64 -5.89 6.72
N GLY A 87 -6.87 -5.91 5.41
CA GLY A 87 -8.16 -5.62 4.78
C GLY A 87 -8.32 -4.15 4.41
N ASP A 88 -8.55 -3.29 5.37
CA ASP A 88 -8.74 -1.85 5.19
C ASP A 88 -7.42 -1.06 5.18
N CYS A 89 -6.34 -1.66 5.63
CA CYS A 89 -4.99 -1.11 5.55
C CYS A 89 -3.96 -2.19 5.25
N VAL A 90 -2.83 -1.76 4.73
CA VAL A 90 -1.69 -2.63 4.40
C VAL A 90 -0.43 -2.10 5.06
N VAL A 91 0.48 -3.01 5.38
CA VAL A 91 1.83 -2.68 5.83
C VAL A 91 2.78 -2.96 4.68
N LEU A 92 3.63 -1.98 4.39
CA LEU A 92 4.62 -2.08 3.32
C LEU A 92 6.02 -1.92 3.89
N SER A 93 6.97 -2.52 3.21
CA SER A 93 8.38 -2.32 3.50
C SER A 93 9.18 -2.21 2.21
N GLY A 94 10.34 -1.58 2.30
CA GLY A 94 11.26 -1.45 1.20
C GLY A 94 12.56 -0.81 1.64
N SER A 95 13.49 -0.75 0.70
CA SER A 95 14.77 -0.07 0.90
C SER A 95 15.26 0.51 -0.41
N SER A 96 16.03 1.58 -0.32
CA SER A 96 16.68 2.19 -1.46
C SER A 96 18.06 2.69 -1.08
N TRP A 97 19.01 2.55 -2.02
CA TRP A 97 20.33 3.12 -1.87
C TRP A 97 20.34 4.49 -2.55
N LEU A 98 20.62 5.52 -1.80
CA LEU A 98 20.62 6.92 -2.26
C LEU A 98 22.02 7.50 -2.45
N GLY A 99 22.97 6.67 -2.82
CA GLY A 99 24.32 7.10 -3.08
C GLY A 99 25.22 7.09 -1.84
N ARG A 100 26.50 7.35 -2.03
CA ARG A 100 27.50 7.31 -0.95
C ARG A 100 27.24 8.31 0.16
N MET A 101 26.65 9.46 -0.18
CA MET A 101 26.39 10.53 0.76
C MET A 101 25.27 10.18 1.74
N PHE A 102 24.21 9.55 1.24
CA PHE A 102 23.01 9.26 2.03
C PHE A 102 22.90 7.81 2.49
N GLY A 103 23.55 6.87 1.77
CA GLY A 103 23.53 5.45 2.08
C GLY A 103 22.20 4.77 1.80
N THR A 104 21.93 3.70 2.51
CA THR A 104 20.72 2.92 2.36
C THR A 104 19.65 3.42 3.32
N PHE A 105 18.47 3.72 2.76
CA PHE A 105 17.25 4.04 3.51
C PHE A 105 16.34 2.83 3.53
N THR A 106 15.83 2.53 4.71
CA THR A 106 14.79 1.51 4.88
C THR A 106 13.47 2.19 5.21
N TYR A 107 12.40 1.61 4.72
CA TYR A 107 11.04 2.15 4.87
C TYR A 107 10.12 1.10 5.44
N ARG A 108 9.29 1.51 6.38
CA ARG A 108 8.12 0.75 6.83
C ARG A 108 6.93 1.68 6.85
N ALA A 109 5.86 1.26 6.18
CA ALA A 109 4.70 2.10 6.00
C ALA A 109 3.41 1.37 6.37
N GLU A 110 2.43 2.15 6.81
CA GLU A 110 1.05 1.74 6.92
C GLU A 110 0.22 2.62 5.98
N ALA A 111 -0.63 2.00 5.19
CA ALA A 111 -1.42 2.72 4.20
C ALA A 111 -2.85 2.18 4.11
N SER A 112 -3.78 3.10 3.91
CA SER A 112 -5.16 2.83 3.58
C SER A 112 -5.48 3.39 2.20
N SER A 113 -6.74 3.35 1.79
CA SER A 113 -7.16 3.95 0.52
C SER A 113 -6.95 5.47 0.44
N CYS A 114 -6.80 6.16 1.56
CA CYS A 114 -6.70 7.62 1.61
C CYS A 114 -5.52 8.16 2.42
N SER A 115 -4.79 7.33 3.15
CA SER A 115 -3.66 7.76 3.99
C SER A 115 -2.46 6.84 3.82
N PHE A 116 -1.28 7.43 3.89
CA PHE A 116 0.00 6.73 3.84
C PHE A 116 0.93 7.37 4.87
N GLU A 117 1.44 6.56 5.78
CA GLU A 117 2.44 6.98 6.74
C GLU A 117 3.62 6.02 6.71
N ALA A 118 4.80 6.53 6.40
CA ALA A 118 6.02 5.74 6.35
C ALA A 118 7.04 6.28 7.34
N ARG A 119 7.74 5.36 7.99
CA ARG A 119 8.94 5.67 8.76
C ARG A 119 10.14 5.28 7.93
N TYR A 120 11.06 6.20 7.75
CA TYR A 120 12.32 5.93 7.08
C TYR A 120 13.47 5.97 8.08
N SER A 121 14.49 5.17 7.80
CA SER A 121 15.67 5.08 8.65
C SER A 121 16.91 4.83 7.80
N SER A 122 17.96 5.56 8.12
CA SER A 122 19.32 5.35 7.59
C SER A 122 20.32 5.59 8.70
N LYS A 123 21.61 5.40 8.41
CA LYS A 123 22.67 5.68 9.39
C LYS A 123 22.73 7.16 9.79
N LYS A 124 22.30 8.07 8.91
CA LYS A 124 22.44 9.51 9.09
C LYS A 124 21.14 10.23 9.40
N ASP A 125 20.00 9.63 9.06
CA ASP A 125 18.71 10.30 9.16
C ASP A 125 17.58 9.32 9.42
N THR A 126 16.66 9.73 10.27
CA THR A 126 15.40 9.05 10.50
C THR A 126 14.25 10.04 10.44
N GLY A 127 13.10 9.60 9.99
CA GLY A 127 11.96 10.51 9.92
C GLY A 127 10.69 9.82 9.46
N VAL A 128 9.74 10.63 9.04
CA VAL A 128 8.39 10.20 8.70
C VAL A 128 7.92 10.88 7.41
N PHE A 129 7.27 10.11 6.56
CA PHE A 129 6.46 10.60 5.44
C PHE A 129 5.00 10.47 5.81
N ARG A 130 4.23 11.54 5.61
CA ARG A 130 2.78 11.53 5.77
C ARG A 130 2.15 12.07 4.51
N LEU A 131 1.41 11.21 3.82
CA LEU A 131 0.77 11.55 2.56
C LEU A 131 -0.72 11.23 2.63
N GLY A 132 -1.49 12.05 1.94
CA GLY A 132 -2.88 11.78 1.62
C GLY A 132 -3.03 11.60 0.11
N ARG A 133 -4.05 10.85 -0.29
CA ARG A 133 -4.35 10.72 -1.71
C ARG A 133 -4.79 12.06 -2.28
N THR A 134 -4.16 12.47 -3.37
CA THR A 134 -4.63 13.64 -4.11
C THR A 134 -5.86 13.23 -4.91
N GLY A 135 -6.89 14.08 -4.92
CA GLY A 135 -8.06 13.87 -5.76
C GLY A 135 -7.68 13.72 -7.23
N ASN A 136 -8.52 13.02 -7.99
CA ASN A 136 -8.33 12.78 -9.42
C ASN A 136 -8.20 14.08 -10.22
#